data_ab1e0e8a1075c91e7ab30494ea03ed11
#
_entry.id   ab1e0e8a1075c91e7ab30494ea03ed11
#
_cell.length_a   1.000
_cell.length_b   1.000
_cell.length_c   1.000
_cell.angle_alpha   90.00
_cell.angle_beta   90.00
_cell.angle_gamma   90.00
#
_symmetry.space_group_name_H-M   'P 1'
#
loop_
_entity.id
_entity.type
_entity.pdbx_description
1 polymer ?
#
loop_
_entity_poly.entity_id
_entity_poly.type
_entity_poly.pdbx_seq_one_letter_code
_entity_poly.pdbx_strand_id
1 'polypeptide(L)'
;MELKENERIDDLQYKGLKIIQNSKCFCFGIDAVLLSDFAKNIRKNSVVLDLCTGTGIVAILLEAKTDAKKIYAVEIQNEIADMAKRSIDLNGQSEKIEIINDDLKNIDKYFEKESIDAITVNPPYKKTGSGVINELDTKTISRHEVLCTLDDIIKKSQAVLKTGGSLFMVHRVERLVDIFSTMRKRNIEPKRIRFIHPSEGKAPNLVLVQGTKGGKPFLKVEDPIYVYDKDGKYTCTIMDIYNMQMEEE
;
A
#
# COMPACT_ATOMS: atom_id res chain seq x y z
N MET A 1 -3.89 -23.18 -12.84
CA MET A 1 -3.04 -22.00 -13.11
C MET A 1 -1.60 -22.46 -13.07
N GLU A 2 -0.80 -22.11 -14.09
CA GLU A 2 0.62 -22.48 -14.20
C GLU A 2 1.48 -21.33 -13.69
N LEU A 3 2.48 -21.64 -12.84
CA LEU A 3 3.47 -20.67 -12.39
C LEU A 3 4.57 -20.52 -13.45
N LYS A 4 5.02 -19.30 -13.68
CA LYS A 4 6.14 -18.99 -14.56
C LYS A 4 7.47 -19.24 -13.83
N GLU A 5 8.57 -19.21 -14.56
CA GLU A 5 9.92 -19.41 -14.00
C GLU A 5 10.20 -18.40 -12.88
N ASN A 6 10.74 -18.89 -11.75
CA ASN A 6 11.04 -18.16 -10.51
C ASN A 6 9.82 -17.61 -9.76
N GLU A 7 8.60 -17.95 -10.16
CA GLU A 7 7.40 -17.61 -9.41
C GLU A 7 7.13 -18.65 -8.31
N ARG A 8 6.53 -18.18 -7.22
CA ARG A 8 6.02 -19.00 -6.12
C ARG A 8 4.72 -18.42 -5.61
N ILE A 9 3.94 -19.23 -4.91
CA ILE A 9 2.75 -18.81 -4.19
C ILE A 9 3.13 -18.68 -2.73
N ASP A 10 2.92 -17.48 -2.17
CA ASP A 10 3.07 -17.20 -0.75
C ASP A 10 1.70 -17.06 -0.09
N ASP A 11 1.57 -17.53 1.15
CA ASP A 11 0.37 -17.35 1.98
C ASP A 11 0.43 -15.96 2.62
N LEU A 12 -0.67 -15.20 2.53
CA LEU A 12 -0.78 -13.87 3.16
C LEU A 12 -1.07 -13.95 4.66
N GLN A 13 -1.26 -15.17 5.17
CA GLN A 13 -1.62 -15.43 6.57
C GLN A 13 -2.84 -14.63 7.03
N TYR A 14 -3.76 -14.41 6.10
CA TYR A 14 -5.02 -13.73 6.33
C TYR A 14 -6.13 -14.44 5.55
N LYS A 15 -7.04 -15.14 6.25
CA LYS A 15 -8.19 -15.85 5.67
C LYS A 15 -7.85 -16.80 4.51
N GLY A 16 -6.65 -17.40 4.51
CA GLY A 16 -6.20 -18.32 3.46
C GLY A 16 -5.89 -17.65 2.11
N LEU A 17 -5.80 -16.33 2.06
CA LEU A 17 -5.45 -15.59 0.85
C LEU A 17 -4.02 -15.85 0.44
N LYS A 18 -3.79 -15.92 -0.85
CA LYS A 18 -2.50 -16.26 -1.46
C LYS A 18 -2.06 -15.18 -2.44
N ILE A 19 -0.77 -15.12 -2.70
CA ILE A 19 -0.19 -14.17 -3.65
C ILE A 19 0.92 -14.83 -4.46
N ILE A 20 0.99 -14.51 -5.75
CA ILE A 20 2.07 -14.94 -6.62
C ILE A 20 3.19 -13.91 -6.52
N GLN A 21 4.41 -14.38 -6.27
CA GLN A 21 5.60 -13.55 -6.26
C GLN A 21 6.73 -14.18 -7.07
N ASN A 22 7.61 -13.35 -7.59
CA ASN A 22 8.81 -13.78 -8.28
C ASN A 22 10.03 -13.47 -7.43
N SER A 23 10.85 -14.49 -7.11
CA SER A 23 12.03 -14.35 -6.25
C SER A 23 13.11 -13.42 -6.81
N LYS A 24 13.08 -13.14 -8.11
CA LYS A 24 13.98 -12.18 -8.78
C LYS A 24 13.44 -10.75 -8.81
N CYS A 25 12.19 -10.54 -8.37
CA CYS A 25 11.55 -9.23 -8.29
C CYS A 25 11.44 -8.77 -6.83
N PHE A 26 11.01 -7.54 -6.64
CA PHE A 26 10.66 -7.05 -5.31
C PHE A 26 9.48 -7.86 -4.75
N CYS A 27 9.69 -8.50 -3.59
CA CYS A 27 8.62 -9.14 -2.83
C CYS A 27 8.02 -8.14 -1.86
N PHE A 28 6.72 -8.27 -1.58
CA PHE A 28 6.05 -7.39 -0.62
C PHE A 28 6.67 -7.47 0.78
N GLY A 29 6.63 -6.36 1.50
CA GLY A 29 6.99 -6.28 2.90
C GLY A 29 5.76 -6.09 3.79
N ILE A 30 6.00 -6.06 5.09
CA ILE A 30 4.98 -5.80 6.12
C ILE A 30 4.26 -4.46 5.91
N ASP A 31 4.91 -3.49 5.25
CA ASP A 31 4.38 -2.16 4.91
C ASP A 31 3.05 -2.22 4.16
N ALA A 32 2.91 -3.11 3.18
CA ALA A 32 1.67 -3.30 2.44
C ALA A 32 0.54 -3.86 3.31
N VAL A 33 0.86 -4.80 4.21
CA VAL A 33 -0.09 -5.38 5.16
C VAL A 33 -0.57 -4.32 6.16
N LEU A 34 0.36 -3.52 6.69
CA LEU A 34 0.05 -2.43 7.61
C LEU A 34 -0.78 -1.32 6.95
N LEU A 35 -0.49 -0.99 5.67
CA LEU A 35 -1.28 -0.03 4.90
C LEU A 35 -2.71 -0.53 4.72
N SER A 36 -2.91 -1.81 4.37
CA SER A 36 -4.24 -2.39 4.21
C SER A 36 -5.05 -2.35 5.51
N ASP A 37 -4.40 -2.59 6.66
CA ASP A 37 -5.05 -2.51 7.96
C ASP A 37 -5.37 -1.06 8.36
N PHE A 38 -4.47 -0.12 8.11
CA PHE A 38 -4.69 1.29 8.36
C PHE A 38 -5.84 1.87 7.54
N ALA A 39 -6.09 1.32 6.34
CA ALA A 39 -7.17 1.71 5.44
C ALA A 39 -8.46 0.88 5.62
N LYS A 40 -8.52 -0.09 6.54
CA LYS A 40 -9.68 -1.00 6.69
C LYS A 40 -11.03 -0.32 7.02
N ASN A 41 -11.01 0.89 7.56
CA ASN A 41 -12.21 1.66 7.89
C ASN A 41 -12.75 2.50 6.70
N ILE A 42 -12.42 2.12 5.47
CA ILE A 42 -13.03 2.68 4.26
C ILE A 42 -14.54 2.42 4.29
N ARG A 43 -15.31 3.44 3.90
CA ARG A 43 -16.78 3.35 3.93
C ARG A 43 -17.29 2.19 3.07
N LYS A 44 -18.36 1.55 3.54
CA LYS A 44 -19.07 0.54 2.77
C LYS A 44 -19.49 1.06 1.39
N ASN A 45 -19.46 0.19 0.40
CA ASN A 45 -19.79 0.52 -1.00
C ASN A 45 -18.88 1.58 -1.65
N SER A 46 -17.70 1.82 -1.10
CA SER A 46 -16.71 2.72 -1.71
C SER A 46 -16.10 2.13 -2.98
N VAL A 47 -15.75 3.02 -3.90
CA VAL A 47 -14.84 2.74 -5.02
C VAL A 47 -13.43 3.10 -4.57
N VAL A 48 -12.53 2.13 -4.59
CA VAL A 48 -11.15 2.24 -4.11
C VAL A 48 -10.18 2.15 -5.28
N LEU A 49 -9.09 2.91 -5.21
CA LEU A 49 -8.00 2.87 -6.17
C LEU A 49 -6.68 2.61 -5.43
N ASP A 50 -6.02 1.50 -5.76
CA ASP A 50 -4.69 1.17 -5.23
C ASP A 50 -3.62 1.54 -6.27
N LEU A 51 -2.77 2.50 -5.96
CA LEU A 51 -1.71 3.00 -6.83
C LEU A 51 -0.38 2.31 -6.50
N CYS A 52 0.40 1.96 -7.52
CA CYS A 52 1.64 1.19 -7.39
C CYS A 52 1.38 -0.15 -6.69
N THR A 53 0.36 -0.87 -7.17
CA THR A 53 -0.17 -2.06 -6.47
C THR A 53 0.82 -3.22 -6.39
N GLY A 54 1.87 -3.23 -7.21
CA GLY A 54 2.80 -4.35 -7.29
C GLY A 54 2.06 -5.64 -7.66
N THR A 55 2.28 -6.69 -6.89
CA THR A 55 1.62 -7.99 -7.08
C THR A 55 0.16 -8.03 -6.58
N GLY A 56 -0.41 -6.86 -6.22
CA GLY A 56 -1.82 -6.74 -5.84
C GLY A 56 -2.12 -6.93 -4.36
N ILE A 57 -1.12 -7.01 -3.50
CA ILE A 57 -1.30 -7.37 -2.08
C ILE A 57 -2.24 -6.44 -1.33
N VAL A 58 -2.10 -5.10 -1.51
CA VAL A 58 -2.97 -4.14 -0.80
C VAL A 58 -4.41 -4.30 -1.26
N ALA A 59 -4.63 -4.41 -2.57
CA ALA A 59 -5.97 -4.61 -3.15
C ALA A 59 -6.63 -5.91 -2.67
N ILE A 60 -5.89 -7.03 -2.66
CA ILE A 60 -6.36 -8.35 -2.18
C ILE A 60 -6.77 -8.27 -0.71
N LEU A 61 -5.93 -7.68 0.14
CA LEU A 61 -6.21 -7.56 1.57
C LEU A 61 -7.36 -6.57 1.86
N LEU A 62 -7.47 -5.47 1.10
CA LEU A 62 -8.57 -4.52 1.26
C LEU A 62 -9.92 -5.12 0.89
N GLU A 63 -9.98 -5.95 -0.17
CA GLU A 63 -11.22 -6.66 -0.51
C GLU A 63 -11.70 -7.52 0.64
N ALA A 64 -10.78 -8.25 1.28
CA ALA A 64 -11.10 -9.14 2.39
C ALA A 64 -11.37 -8.44 3.74
N LYS A 65 -10.86 -7.19 3.90
CA LYS A 65 -10.97 -6.39 5.15
C LYS A 65 -12.09 -5.35 5.09
N THR A 66 -12.67 -5.08 3.90
CA THR A 66 -13.64 -4.00 3.72
C THR A 66 -14.86 -4.44 2.91
N ASP A 67 -15.94 -3.66 3.00
CA ASP A 67 -17.12 -3.80 2.14
C ASP A 67 -17.03 -2.87 0.91
N ALA A 68 -15.84 -2.74 0.31
CA ALA A 68 -15.68 -1.94 -0.90
C ALA A 68 -16.54 -2.49 -2.05
N LYS A 69 -17.13 -1.59 -2.84
CA LYS A 69 -17.92 -1.98 -4.01
C LYS A 69 -17.03 -2.47 -5.15
N LYS A 70 -15.94 -1.77 -5.40
CA LYS A 70 -14.97 -2.08 -6.45
C LYS A 70 -13.61 -1.55 -6.05
N ILE A 71 -12.56 -2.29 -6.37
CA ILE A 71 -11.17 -1.91 -6.16
C ILE A 71 -10.48 -1.93 -7.52
N TYR A 72 -9.93 -0.82 -7.93
CA TYR A 72 -9.04 -0.73 -9.08
C TYR A 72 -7.61 -0.69 -8.59
N ALA A 73 -6.70 -1.38 -9.29
CA ALA A 73 -5.30 -1.47 -8.87
C ALA A 73 -4.38 -1.21 -10.07
N VAL A 74 -3.52 -0.20 -9.95
CA VAL A 74 -2.69 0.30 -11.05
C VAL A 74 -1.25 -0.13 -10.86
N GLU A 75 -0.69 -0.80 -11.88
CA GLU A 75 0.70 -1.22 -11.93
C GLU A 75 1.28 -0.96 -13.33
N ILE A 76 2.44 -0.31 -13.39
CA ILE A 76 3.08 0.05 -14.64
C ILE A 76 3.82 -1.11 -15.31
N GLN A 77 4.31 -2.08 -14.52
CA GLN A 77 5.11 -3.20 -15.00
C GLN A 77 4.23 -4.33 -15.47
N ASN A 78 4.29 -4.69 -16.76
CA ASN A 78 3.46 -5.74 -17.36
C ASN A 78 3.57 -7.10 -16.61
N GLU A 79 4.78 -7.53 -16.26
CA GLU A 79 5.00 -8.81 -15.61
C GLU A 79 4.43 -8.84 -14.19
N ILE A 80 4.54 -7.73 -13.46
CA ILE A 80 4.03 -7.59 -12.11
C ILE A 80 2.49 -7.49 -12.12
N ALA A 81 1.94 -6.73 -13.06
CA ALA A 81 0.49 -6.63 -13.27
C ALA A 81 -0.14 -7.98 -13.65
N ASP A 82 0.55 -8.80 -14.44
CA ASP A 82 0.14 -10.17 -14.75
C ASP A 82 0.11 -11.06 -13.49
N MET A 83 1.16 -10.99 -12.65
CA MET A 83 1.17 -11.70 -11.36
C MET A 83 0.02 -11.24 -10.45
N ALA A 84 -0.23 -9.92 -10.39
CA ALA A 84 -1.35 -9.36 -9.62
C ALA A 84 -2.69 -9.92 -10.10
N LYS A 85 -2.94 -9.92 -11.41
CA LYS A 85 -4.16 -10.45 -11.99
C LYS A 85 -4.37 -11.93 -11.65
N ARG A 86 -3.35 -12.75 -11.84
CA ARG A 86 -3.41 -14.18 -11.49
C ARG A 86 -3.56 -14.41 -9.99
N SER A 87 -2.99 -13.54 -9.13
CA SER A 87 -3.19 -13.60 -7.67
C SER A 87 -4.65 -13.32 -7.29
N ILE A 88 -5.27 -12.34 -7.93
CA ILE A 88 -6.68 -12.00 -7.73
C ILE A 88 -7.59 -13.15 -8.17
N ASP A 89 -7.32 -13.73 -9.34
CA ASP A 89 -8.06 -14.90 -9.86
C ASP A 89 -7.90 -16.10 -8.90
N LEU A 90 -6.70 -16.35 -8.37
CA LEU A 90 -6.42 -17.42 -7.41
C LEU A 90 -7.26 -17.31 -6.13
N ASN A 91 -7.55 -16.07 -5.70
CA ASN A 91 -8.35 -15.79 -4.51
C ASN A 91 -9.88 -15.66 -4.82
N GLY A 92 -10.30 -15.79 -6.08
CA GLY A 92 -11.71 -15.63 -6.46
C GLY A 92 -12.23 -14.20 -6.33
N GLN A 93 -11.36 -13.18 -6.41
CA GLN A 93 -11.70 -11.78 -6.16
C GLN A 93 -11.87 -10.94 -7.45
N SER A 94 -11.86 -11.57 -8.63
CA SER A 94 -11.88 -10.91 -9.95
C SER A 94 -13.14 -10.08 -10.23
N GLU A 95 -14.26 -10.38 -9.57
CA GLU A 95 -15.48 -9.56 -9.69
C GLU A 95 -15.32 -8.19 -9.05
N LYS A 96 -14.57 -8.10 -7.94
CA LYS A 96 -14.40 -6.88 -7.15
C LYS A 96 -13.11 -6.13 -7.44
N ILE A 97 -12.03 -6.83 -7.83
CA ILE A 97 -10.72 -6.22 -8.08
C ILE A 97 -10.43 -6.24 -9.58
N GLU A 98 -9.95 -5.11 -10.09
CA GLU A 98 -9.56 -4.95 -11.49
C GLU A 98 -8.16 -4.35 -11.59
N ILE A 99 -7.26 -5.04 -12.33
CA ILE A 99 -5.90 -4.56 -12.58
C ILE A 99 -5.88 -3.70 -13.85
N ILE A 100 -5.34 -2.49 -13.70
CA ILE A 100 -5.05 -1.56 -14.78
C ILE A 100 -3.53 -1.54 -14.97
N ASN A 101 -3.06 -2.07 -16.10
CA ASN A 101 -1.65 -2.03 -16.41
C ASN A 101 -1.34 -0.77 -17.23
N ASP A 102 -1.05 0.33 -16.52
CA ASP A 102 -0.66 1.62 -17.11
C ASP A 102 0.13 2.44 -16.07
N ASP A 103 0.73 3.54 -16.53
CA ASP A 103 1.34 4.54 -15.64
C ASP A 103 0.25 5.28 -14.85
N LEU A 104 0.40 5.39 -13.53
CA LEU A 104 -0.51 6.16 -12.69
C LEU A 104 -0.71 7.61 -13.16
N LYS A 105 0.23 8.17 -13.92
CA LYS A 105 0.10 9.48 -14.55
C LYS A 105 -1.01 9.55 -15.61
N ASN A 106 -1.50 8.40 -16.04
CA ASN A 106 -2.56 8.24 -17.04
C ASN A 106 -3.93 7.89 -16.44
N ILE A 107 -4.08 7.87 -15.10
CA ILE A 107 -5.33 7.41 -14.46
C ILE A 107 -6.57 8.24 -14.85
N ASP A 108 -6.38 9.47 -15.30
CA ASP A 108 -7.43 10.34 -15.85
C ASP A 108 -8.03 9.82 -17.18
N LYS A 109 -7.43 8.81 -17.83
CA LYS A 109 -8.04 8.09 -18.93
C LYS A 109 -9.10 7.08 -18.49
N TYR A 110 -9.00 6.62 -17.25
CA TYR A 110 -9.84 5.54 -16.69
C TYR A 110 -10.87 6.07 -15.70
N PHE A 111 -10.58 7.19 -15.04
CA PHE A 111 -11.42 7.74 -13.96
C PHE A 111 -11.76 9.19 -14.22
N GLU A 112 -13.03 9.50 -14.09
CA GLU A 112 -13.51 10.87 -14.07
C GLU A 112 -13.04 11.58 -12.79
N LYS A 113 -13.04 12.91 -12.84
CA LYS A 113 -12.78 13.73 -11.66
C LYS A 113 -13.80 13.39 -10.57
N GLU A 114 -13.33 13.33 -9.31
CA GLU A 114 -14.19 13.07 -8.15
C GLU A 114 -15.03 11.79 -8.24
N SER A 115 -14.46 10.72 -8.82
CA SER A 115 -15.13 9.42 -8.94
C SER A 115 -14.71 8.41 -7.87
N ILE A 116 -13.54 8.61 -7.22
CA ILE A 116 -12.93 7.67 -6.27
C ILE A 116 -13.17 8.11 -4.82
N ASP A 117 -13.59 7.17 -3.97
CA ASP A 117 -13.87 7.43 -2.54
C ASP A 117 -12.60 7.32 -1.68
N ALA A 118 -11.71 6.38 -2.00
CA ALA A 118 -10.48 6.16 -1.26
C ALA A 118 -9.34 5.72 -2.19
N ILE A 119 -8.13 6.16 -1.87
CA ILE A 119 -6.92 5.76 -2.58
C ILE A 119 -5.94 5.18 -1.56
N THR A 120 -5.31 4.06 -1.89
CA THR A 120 -4.14 3.53 -1.19
C THR A 120 -2.91 3.65 -2.06
N VAL A 121 -1.76 3.85 -1.46
CA VAL A 121 -0.49 3.87 -2.18
C VAL A 121 0.67 3.42 -1.30
N ASN A 122 1.39 2.41 -1.76
CA ASN A 122 2.69 1.99 -1.25
C ASN A 122 3.74 2.26 -2.34
N PRO A 123 4.23 3.50 -2.45
CA PRO A 123 5.12 3.87 -3.54
C PRO A 123 6.51 3.25 -3.37
N PRO A 124 7.25 3.01 -4.45
CA PRO A 124 8.65 2.61 -4.34
C PRO A 124 9.46 3.71 -3.65
N TYR A 125 10.16 3.38 -2.59
CA TYR A 125 11.03 4.30 -1.86
C TYR A 125 12.42 3.70 -1.63
N LYS A 126 13.48 4.52 -1.75
CA LYS A 126 14.84 4.07 -1.46
C LYS A 126 14.96 3.62 -0.01
N LYS A 127 15.45 2.40 0.20
CA LYS A 127 15.94 1.98 1.51
C LYS A 127 17.27 2.68 1.80
N THR A 128 17.25 3.79 2.53
CA THR A 128 18.47 4.38 3.07
C THR A 128 18.95 3.53 4.24
N GLY A 129 20.16 2.99 4.16
CA GLY A 129 20.89 2.42 5.31
C GLY A 129 20.90 0.90 5.49
N SER A 130 20.43 0.09 4.56
CA SER A 130 20.74 -1.36 4.58
C SER A 130 22.05 -1.61 3.83
N GLY A 131 23.13 -1.87 4.58
CA GLY A 131 24.40 -2.34 4.02
C GLY A 131 24.19 -3.60 3.19
N VAL A 132 24.80 -3.63 2.01
CA VAL A 132 24.67 -4.59 0.90
C VAL A 132 23.48 -4.24 -0.02
N ILE A 133 23.71 -3.26 -0.87
CA ILE A 133 22.83 -2.95 -1.99
C ILE A 133 23.23 -3.91 -3.11
N ASN A 134 22.38 -4.88 -3.46
CA ASN A 134 22.53 -5.59 -4.70
C ASN A 134 22.38 -4.61 -5.87
N GLU A 135 23.31 -4.61 -6.82
CA GLU A 135 23.25 -3.71 -7.99
C GLU A 135 21.95 -3.83 -8.79
N LEU A 136 21.29 -4.99 -8.76
CA LEU A 136 19.98 -5.24 -9.35
C LEU A 136 18.87 -4.47 -8.65
N ASP A 137 18.86 -4.43 -7.30
CA ASP A 137 17.86 -3.70 -6.52
C ASP A 137 17.99 -2.18 -6.74
N THR A 138 19.22 -1.68 -6.80
CA THR A 138 19.49 -0.25 -7.02
C THR A 138 18.99 0.22 -8.39
N LYS A 139 19.20 -0.58 -9.44
CA LYS A 139 18.76 -0.23 -10.81
C LYS A 139 17.23 -0.28 -10.93
N THR A 140 16.59 -1.24 -10.30
CA THR A 140 15.13 -1.39 -10.31
C THR A 140 14.47 -0.28 -9.51
N ILE A 141 14.90 -0.04 -8.27
CA ILE A 141 14.36 1.01 -7.38
C ILE A 141 14.62 2.41 -7.96
N SER A 142 15.82 2.68 -8.49
CA SER A 142 16.13 3.97 -9.09
C SER A 142 15.31 4.25 -10.34
N ARG A 143 14.97 3.25 -11.14
CA ARG A 143 14.07 3.42 -12.29
C ARG A 143 12.64 3.79 -11.86
N HIS A 144 12.16 3.26 -10.73
CA HIS A 144 10.79 3.52 -10.28
C HIS A 144 10.63 4.89 -9.61
N GLU A 145 11.60 5.38 -8.82
CA GLU A 145 11.59 6.77 -8.33
C GLU A 145 11.73 7.80 -9.45
N VAL A 146 12.40 7.45 -10.57
CA VAL A 146 12.46 8.30 -11.77
C VAL A 146 11.13 8.32 -12.52
N LEU A 147 10.35 7.23 -12.45
CA LEU A 147 9.08 7.10 -13.16
C LEU A 147 7.90 7.78 -12.45
N CYS A 148 7.93 7.89 -11.10
CA CYS A 148 6.82 8.44 -10.32
C CYS A 148 7.30 9.19 -9.08
N THR A 149 7.04 10.49 -9.03
CA THR A 149 7.38 11.35 -7.89
C THR A 149 6.23 11.40 -6.88
N LEU A 150 6.53 11.80 -5.64
CA LEU A 150 5.52 12.06 -4.61
C LEU A 150 4.47 13.09 -5.09
N ASP A 151 4.90 14.13 -5.83
CA ASP A 151 3.98 15.13 -6.39
C ASP A 151 3.06 14.55 -7.45
N ASP A 152 3.54 13.63 -8.31
CA ASP A 152 2.72 12.93 -9.30
C ASP A 152 1.62 12.11 -8.62
N ILE A 153 1.98 11.33 -7.60
CA ILE A 153 1.05 10.52 -6.82
C ILE A 153 -0.05 11.39 -6.22
N ILE A 154 0.34 12.41 -5.45
CA ILE A 154 -0.61 13.25 -4.72
C ILE A 154 -1.46 14.09 -5.67
N LYS A 155 -0.87 14.60 -6.76
CA LYS A 155 -1.57 15.37 -7.81
C LYS A 155 -2.64 14.50 -8.50
N LYS A 156 -2.28 13.29 -8.91
CA LYS A 156 -3.23 12.39 -9.58
C LYS A 156 -4.29 11.88 -8.62
N SER A 157 -3.92 11.57 -7.39
CA SER A 157 -4.88 11.25 -6.32
C SER A 157 -5.89 12.37 -6.11
N GLN A 158 -5.44 13.61 -6.00
CA GLN A 158 -6.30 14.77 -5.82
C GLN A 158 -7.30 14.95 -6.98
N ALA A 159 -6.88 14.67 -8.21
CA ALA A 159 -7.72 14.85 -9.38
C ALA A 159 -8.94 13.91 -9.37
N VAL A 160 -8.75 12.63 -9.00
CA VAL A 160 -9.80 11.61 -9.06
C VAL A 160 -10.55 11.39 -7.74
N LEU A 161 -9.96 11.75 -6.58
CA LEU A 161 -10.65 11.68 -5.29
C LEU A 161 -11.86 12.59 -5.24
N LYS A 162 -12.97 12.11 -4.69
CA LYS A 162 -14.11 12.91 -4.29
C LYS A 162 -13.72 13.90 -3.19
N THR A 163 -14.40 15.03 -3.12
CA THR A 163 -14.31 15.91 -1.94
C THR A 163 -14.76 15.14 -0.70
N GLY A 164 -13.94 15.13 0.37
CA GLY A 164 -14.11 14.27 1.54
C GLY A 164 -13.56 12.86 1.38
N GLY A 165 -13.07 12.47 0.20
CA GLY A 165 -12.38 11.21 -0.05
C GLY A 165 -11.01 11.15 0.62
N SER A 166 -10.50 9.95 0.86
CA SER A 166 -9.29 9.72 1.65
C SER A 166 -8.15 9.15 0.81
N LEU A 167 -6.95 9.68 1.02
CA LEU A 167 -5.69 9.12 0.54
C LEU A 167 -4.96 8.46 1.71
N PHE A 168 -4.64 7.17 1.59
CA PHE A 168 -3.83 6.41 2.54
C PHE A 168 -2.48 6.09 1.91
N MET A 169 -1.42 6.35 2.64
CA MET A 169 -0.05 6.14 2.17
C MET A 169 0.80 5.53 3.27
N VAL A 170 1.66 4.58 2.92
CA VAL A 170 2.81 4.19 3.74
C VAL A 170 4.07 4.78 3.12
N HIS A 171 4.97 5.30 3.94
CA HIS A 171 6.23 5.86 3.45
C HIS A 171 7.31 5.83 4.54
N ARG A 172 8.54 6.15 4.15
CA ARG A 172 9.64 6.39 5.09
C ARG A 172 9.39 7.65 5.89
N VAL A 173 9.73 7.62 7.20
CA VAL A 173 9.50 8.73 8.13
C VAL A 173 10.24 10.01 7.68
N GLU A 174 11.42 9.86 7.09
CA GLU A 174 12.26 10.97 6.62
C GLU A 174 11.56 11.86 5.57
N ARG A 175 10.52 11.32 4.91
CA ARG A 175 9.74 12.04 3.90
C ARG A 175 8.47 12.72 4.45
N LEU A 176 8.23 12.64 5.77
CA LEU A 176 6.98 13.11 6.37
C LEU A 176 6.69 14.58 6.09
N VAL A 177 7.71 15.43 6.17
CA VAL A 177 7.57 16.88 5.89
C VAL A 177 7.20 17.12 4.42
N ASP A 178 7.84 16.40 3.49
CA ASP A 178 7.55 16.49 2.05
C ASP A 178 6.12 16.03 1.76
N ILE A 179 5.69 14.92 2.41
CA ILE A 179 4.34 14.36 2.26
C ILE A 179 3.31 15.39 2.70
N PHE A 180 3.44 15.97 3.89
CA PHE A 180 2.49 16.95 4.41
C PHE A 180 2.45 18.22 3.57
N SER A 181 3.61 18.74 3.18
CA SER A 181 3.73 19.93 2.34
C SER A 181 3.03 19.71 0.98
N THR A 182 3.30 18.56 0.35
CA THR A 182 2.73 18.23 -0.95
C THR A 182 1.22 17.96 -0.87
N MET A 183 0.76 17.25 0.16
CA MET A 183 -0.67 17.02 0.41
C MET A 183 -1.41 18.35 0.55
N ARG A 184 -0.94 19.25 1.43
CA ARG A 184 -1.58 20.55 1.65
C ARG A 184 -1.58 21.42 0.40
N LYS A 185 -0.46 21.46 -0.34
CA LYS A 185 -0.36 22.15 -1.64
C LYS A 185 -1.41 21.68 -2.64
N ARG A 186 -1.85 20.41 -2.54
CA ARG A 186 -2.83 19.77 -3.42
C ARG A 186 -4.23 19.66 -2.79
N ASN A 187 -4.55 20.44 -1.76
CA ASN A 187 -5.87 20.42 -1.09
C ASN A 187 -6.25 19.04 -0.52
N ILE A 188 -5.25 18.27 -0.07
CA ILE A 188 -5.43 17.05 0.73
C ILE A 188 -4.88 17.35 2.11
N GLU A 189 -5.76 17.48 3.11
CA GLU A 189 -5.35 17.78 4.48
C GLU A 189 -4.95 16.49 5.22
N PRO A 190 -3.73 16.37 5.78
CA PRO A 190 -3.35 15.27 6.64
C PRO A 190 -4.27 15.17 7.87
N LYS A 191 -4.85 13.99 8.11
CA LYS A 191 -5.87 13.79 9.15
C LYS A 191 -5.46 12.79 10.21
N ARG A 192 -4.66 11.80 9.82
CA ARG A 192 -4.25 10.71 10.70
C ARG A 192 -2.83 10.26 10.35
N ILE A 193 -2.01 10.02 11.37
CA ILE A 193 -0.71 9.36 11.20
C ILE A 193 -0.52 8.27 12.25
N ARG A 194 0.26 7.27 11.88
CA ARG A 194 0.71 6.21 12.77
C ARG A 194 2.16 5.85 12.46
N PHE A 195 3.03 5.94 13.46
CA PHE A 195 4.44 5.57 13.31
C PHE A 195 4.61 4.07 13.48
N ILE A 196 5.54 3.50 12.70
CA ILE A 196 5.90 2.10 12.75
C ILE A 196 7.36 2.00 13.16
N HIS A 197 7.60 1.31 14.26
CA HIS A 197 8.91 1.05 14.82
C HIS A 197 9.30 -0.41 14.57
N PRO A 198 10.56 -0.72 14.23
CA PRO A 198 11.01 -2.09 14.16
C PRO A 198 10.80 -2.85 15.48
N SER A 199 11.12 -2.22 16.60
CA SER A 199 10.89 -2.73 17.96
C SER A 199 10.88 -1.59 18.96
N GLU A 200 10.52 -1.87 20.21
CA GLU A 200 10.60 -0.90 21.30
C GLU A 200 12.03 -0.35 21.47
N GLY A 201 12.16 0.94 21.74
CA GLY A 201 13.44 1.65 21.87
C GLY A 201 14.17 1.93 20.53
N LYS A 202 13.65 1.49 19.39
CA LYS A 202 14.15 1.86 18.06
C LYS A 202 13.35 3.01 17.47
N ALA A 203 14.02 3.91 16.75
CA ALA A 203 13.35 4.98 16.02
C ALA A 203 12.37 4.42 14.97
N PRO A 204 11.26 5.12 14.68
CA PRO A 204 10.34 4.70 13.64
C PRO A 204 11.03 4.79 12.27
N ASN A 205 10.79 3.81 11.42
CA ASN A 205 11.33 3.75 10.07
C ASN A 205 10.28 3.92 8.98
N LEU A 206 9.00 3.72 9.32
CA LEU A 206 7.88 3.93 8.43
C LEU A 206 6.80 4.76 9.13
N VAL A 207 5.99 5.40 8.33
CA VAL A 207 4.81 6.14 8.75
C VAL A 207 3.63 5.82 7.83
N LEU A 208 2.48 5.59 8.44
CA LEU A 208 1.19 5.54 7.76
C LEU A 208 0.56 6.92 7.85
N VAL A 209 0.11 7.43 6.71
CA VAL A 209 -0.51 8.76 6.61
C VAL A 209 -1.87 8.64 5.94
N GLN A 210 -2.89 9.26 6.53
CA GLN A 210 -4.17 9.46 5.89
C GLN A 210 -4.39 10.97 5.69
N GLY A 211 -4.72 11.37 4.47
CA GLY A 211 -5.18 12.71 4.16
C GLY A 211 -6.58 12.70 3.58
N THR A 212 -7.30 13.81 3.73
CA THR A 212 -8.66 13.97 3.20
C THR A 212 -8.73 15.16 2.25
N LYS A 213 -9.25 14.96 1.03
CA LYS A 213 -9.45 16.04 0.05
C LYS A 213 -10.47 17.06 0.56
N GLY A 214 -10.07 18.33 0.58
CA GLY A 214 -10.90 19.42 1.12
C GLY A 214 -11.11 19.35 2.63
N GLY A 215 -10.32 18.55 3.36
CA GLY A 215 -10.40 18.43 4.82
C GLY A 215 -10.02 19.72 5.54
N LYS A 216 -10.61 19.96 6.72
CA LYS A 216 -10.20 21.05 7.62
C LYS A 216 -8.96 20.65 8.42
N PRO A 217 -8.11 21.59 8.87
CA PRO A 217 -6.96 21.29 9.74
C PRO A 217 -7.37 20.48 10.96
N PHE A 218 -6.58 19.59 11.37
CA PHE A 218 -6.54 18.77 12.58
C PHE A 218 -5.93 17.41 12.27
N LEU A 219 -4.77 17.14 12.85
CA LEU A 219 -4.06 15.89 12.70
C LEU A 219 -4.19 15.05 13.98
N LYS A 220 -4.66 13.81 13.83
CA LYS A 220 -4.63 12.81 14.89
C LYS A 220 -3.35 11.97 14.76
N VAL A 221 -2.56 11.89 15.82
CA VAL A 221 -1.46 10.92 15.94
C VAL A 221 -2.01 9.71 16.68
N GLU A 222 -1.90 8.53 16.07
CA GLU A 222 -2.31 7.26 16.68
C GLU A 222 -1.15 6.61 17.42
N ASP A 223 -1.47 5.69 18.35
CA ASP A 223 -0.47 4.91 19.06
C ASP A 223 0.45 4.19 18.05
N PRO A 224 1.76 4.16 18.30
CA PRO A 224 2.71 3.55 17.37
C PRO A 224 2.49 2.04 17.25
N ILE A 225 2.96 1.46 16.15
CA ILE A 225 3.08 0.02 15.98
C ILE A 225 4.55 -0.36 16.21
N TYR A 226 4.79 -1.34 17.05
CA TYR A 226 6.05 -2.04 17.18
C TYR A 226 5.94 -3.37 16.45
N VAL A 227 6.85 -3.63 15.49
CA VAL A 227 6.76 -4.85 14.65
C VAL A 227 7.20 -6.06 15.44
N TYR A 228 8.36 -5.96 16.09
CA TYR A 228 8.95 -7.05 16.86
C TYR A 228 9.00 -6.71 18.35
N ASP A 229 8.80 -7.74 19.16
CA ASP A 229 9.06 -7.69 20.59
C ASP A 229 10.57 -7.80 20.89
N LYS A 230 10.92 -7.89 22.20
CA LYS A 230 12.29 -8.04 22.68
C LYS A 230 12.96 -9.36 22.26
N ASP A 231 12.18 -10.38 21.96
CA ASP A 231 12.64 -11.71 21.56
C ASP A 231 12.71 -11.86 20.02
N GLY A 232 12.40 -10.80 19.27
CA GLY A 232 12.42 -10.76 17.81
C GLY A 232 11.20 -11.42 17.16
N LYS A 233 10.17 -11.75 17.94
CA LYS A 233 8.88 -12.26 17.44
C LYS A 233 7.94 -11.12 17.08
N TYR A 234 6.93 -11.37 16.26
CA TYR A 234 5.88 -10.39 16.00
C TYR A 234 5.12 -10.05 17.29
N THR A 235 4.84 -8.76 17.48
CA THR A 235 3.99 -8.31 18.60
C THR A 235 2.54 -8.76 18.39
N CYS A 236 1.76 -8.83 19.48
CA CYS A 236 0.32 -9.14 19.41
C CYS A 236 -0.40 -8.24 18.39
N THR A 237 -0.06 -6.96 18.32
CA THR A 237 -0.64 -6.03 17.32
C THR A 237 -0.40 -6.50 15.89
N ILE A 238 0.80 -7.00 15.57
CA ILE A 238 1.10 -7.52 14.24
C ILE A 238 0.35 -8.82 13.99
N MET A 239 0.31 -9.71 14.99
CA MET A 239 -0.43 -10.98 14.89
C MET A 239 -1.93 -10.73 14.64
N ASP A 240 -2.53 -9.76 15.32
CA ASP A 240 -3.92 -9.35 15.10
C ASP A 240 -4.15 -8.81 13.68
N ILE A 241 -3.23 -8.01 13.15
CA ILE A 241 -3.30 -7.45 11.78
C ILE A 241 -3.27 -8.56 10.73
N TYR A 242 -2.48 -9.61 10.96
CA TYR A 242 -2.41 -10.82 10.13
C TYR A 242 -3.53 -11.83 10.40
N ASN A 243 -4.32 -11.63 11.47
CA ASN A 243 -5.31 -12.60 11.95
C ASN A 243 -4.69 -13.97 12.30
N MET A 244 -3.46 -13.95 12.81
CA MET A 244 -2.76 -15.13 13.32
C MET A 244 -3.30 -15.45 14.72
N GLN A 245 -3.55 -16.74 14.97
CA GLN A 245 -3.83 -17.19 16.34
C GLN A 245 -2.51 -17.22 17.13
N MET A 246 -2.55 -16.77 18.39
CA MET A 246 -1.44 -17.03 19.31
C MET A 246 -1.38 -18.55 19.52
N GLU A 247 -0.23 -19.16 19.25
CA GLU A 247 0.02 -20.53 19.70
C GLU A 247 -0.03 -20.48 21.24
N GLU A 248 -1.03 -21.14 21.83
CA GLU A 248 -1.03 -21.39 23.29
C GLU A 248 0.13 -22.35 23.59
N GLU A 249 1.13 -21.85 24.34
CA GLU A 249 2.21 -22.68 24.89
C GLU A 249 1.71 -23.60 26.00
#